data_a4a222e277755752dd9849d1247f9b98
#
_entry.id   a4a222e277755752dd9849d1247f9b98
#
_cell.length_a   1.000
_cell.length_b   1.000
_cell.length_c   1.000
_cell.angle_alpha   90.00
_cell.angle_beta   90.00
_cell.angle_gamma   90.00
#
_symmetry.space_group_name_H-M   'P 1'
#
loop_
_entity.id
_entity.type
_entity.pdbx_description
1 polymer ?
#
loop_
_entity_poly.entity_id
_entity_poly.type
_entity_poly.pdbx_seq_one_letter_code
_entity_poly.pdbx_strand_id
1 'polypeptide(L)'
;MSDMYRTRTMDQISEGDIGAQLKIAGWVENIRDHGGVSFIDLRDMYGVMQVVLRDTSLLDHVRKEECLSVEGVIQHRDEETFNPKIPTGTIELEAHKIDILGKVYRDLPFEIATSKEIREDVRLKYRYLDMRNRKVKDNILFRSKVIRFLREKMEDMGFVEVQTPILCASSPEGARDYVVPSRKYKGKFYALPQAPQQYKQLLMVSGIDKYYQIAPCFRDEDARADRSPGEFYQLDFEMAFATQEDVFKIGEEVLTETFKKFTPEGSVITEAPYPIFSYKEAMLQFGSDKPDLRNPLRIIDVTDFFQRCTFKPFHGQTVRAINVHAKLSKGQHEKLLKFAQSIGMGGLGYLEVKEEMKYKGPIDKFIPDDMKMELAEMAGLQEGDTIFFIAAPEKAACIYAGQIRNELGSRLDLLEKNAYRFCYINDFPMYEIDEETGKLGFTHNPFSMPQGGLEALNEKDPLDILAYQYDIVCNGVELSSGAVRNHDMEIMEKAFDIAGYDKETLKDKFGALYNAFQFGAPPHAGMAPGVDRMIMLLRNEENIREIIAFPMSGTAQDLMCGAPNEITEQQLREVHIKVRD
;
A
#
# COMPACT_ATOMS: atom_id res chain seq x y z
N MET A 1 15.64 -22.38 -27.05
CA MET A 1 14.46 -21.75 -27.71
C MET A 1 14.62 -21.96 -29.20
N SER A 2 13.55 -21.95 -29.95
CA SER A 2 13.60 -22.02 -31.42
C SER A 2 14.22 -20.74 -31.99
N ASP A 3 15.25 -20.85 -32.85
CA ASP A 3 15.90 -19.72 -33.52
C ASP A 3 15.05 -19.15 -34.68
N MET A 4 13.79 -19.56 -34.77
CA MET A 4 12.90 -19.16 -35.85
C MET A 4 12.67 -17.65 -35.89
N TYR A 5 12.43 -17.03 -34.74
CA TYR A 5 12.12 -15.59 -34.67
C TYR A 5 13.28 -14.75 -34.13
N ARG A 6 14.08 -15.30 -33.20
CA ARG A 6 15.27 -14.62 -32.62
C ARG A 6 16.27 -15.65 -32.10
N THR A 7 17.55 -15.33 -32.25
CA THR A 7 18.65 -16.14 -31.70
C THR A 7 19.07 -15.69 -30.31
N ARG A 8 18.96 -14.38 -30.02
CA ARG A 8 19.28 -13.77 -28.72
C ARG A 8 18.31 -12.66 -28.36
N THR A 9 18.25 -12.33 -27.06
CA THR A 9 17.58 -11.16 -26.50
C THR A 9 18.54 -9.98 -26.44
N MET A 10 18.03 -8.73 -26.34
CA MET A 10 18.84 -7.51 -26.42
C MET A 10 19.88 -7.40 -25.30
N ASP A 11 19.61 -7.95 -24.12
CA ASP A 11 20.54 -7.99 -22.96
C ASP A 11 21.69 -9.01 -23.12
N GLN A 12 21.56 -9.94 -24.05
CA GLN A 12 22.57 -10.96 -24.34
C GLN A 12 23.56 -10.54 -25.45
N ILE A 13 23.39 -9.34 -26.01
CA ILE A 13 24.20 -8.84 -27.10
C ILE A 13 25.18 -7.78 -26.58
N SER A 14 26.44 -7.93 -26.90
CA SER A 14 27.52 -7.06 -26.44
C SER A 14 28.54 -6.78 -27.57
N GLU A 15 29.54 -5.96 -27.29
CA GLU A 15 30.65 -5.70 -28.22
C GLU A 15 31.41 -6.99 -28.62
N GLY A 16 31.37 -8.02 -27.76
CA GLY A 16 31.96 -9.33 -28.11
C GLY A 16 31.28 -10.06 -29.27
N ASP A 17 30.09 -9.59 -29.68
CA ASP A 17 29.34 -10.16 -30.80
C ASP A 17 29.55 -9.43 -32.13
N ILE A 18 30.45 -8.45 -32.18
CA ILE A 18 30.76 -7.73 -33.42
C ILE A 18 31.23 -8.71 -34.51
N GLY A 19 30.63 -8.61 -35.69
CA GLY A 19 30.82 -9.52 -36.81
C GLY A 19 29.93 -10.76 -36.80
N ALA A 20 29.21 -11.02 -35.70
CA ALA A 20 28.26 -12.14 -35.62
C ALA A 20 26.98 -11.84 -36.40
N GLN A 21 26.51 -12.85 -37.14
CA GLN A 21 25.19 -12.82 -37.76
C GLN A 21 24.14 -13.25 -36.72
N LEU A 22 23.20 -12.36 -36.37
CA LEU A 22 22.18 -12.58 -35.38
C LEU A 22 20.79 -12.29 -35.95
N LYS A 23 19.81 -12.89 -35.28
CA LYS A 23 18.41 -12.58 -35.49
C LYS A 23 17.84 -12.04 -34.17
N ILE A 24 17.27 -10.85 -34.20
CA ILE A 24 16.62 -10.20 -33.06
C ILE A 24 15.15 -9.95 -33.35
N ALA A 25 14.31 -9.90 -32.31
CA ALA A 25 12.88 -9.62 -32.49
C ALA A 25 12.37 -8.69 -31.37
N GLY A 26 11.44 -7.81 -31.76
CA GLY A 26 10.88 -6.83 -30.83
C GLY A 26 9.89 -5.90 -31.52
N TRP A 27 9.54 -4.83 -30.84
CA TRP A 27 8.64 -3.79 -31.34
C TRP A 27 9.44 -2.55 -31.77
N VAL A 28 9.01 -1.93 -32.86
CA VAL A 28 9.57 -0.69 -33.41
C VAL A 28 9.24 0.47 -32.47
N GLU A 29 10.25 0.96 -31.75
CA GLU A 29 10.06 2.12 -30.84
C GLU A 29 10.16 3.44 -31.61
N ASN A 30 11.18 3.59 -32.45
CA ASN A 30 11.39 4.77 -33.30
C ASN A 30 11.86 4.37 -34.69
N ILE A 31 11.57 5.22 -35.66
CA ILE A 31 12.11 5.15 -37.04
C ILE A 31 12.69 6.53 -37.34
N ARG A 32 13.92 6.55 -37.87
CA ARG A 32 14.62 7.76 -38.32
C ARG A 32 15.14 7.53 -39.71
N ASP A 33 14.87 8.48 -40.61
CA ASP A 33 15.38 8.47 -41.98
C ASP A 33 16.35 9.64 -42.18
N HIS A 34 17.54 9.34 -42.65
CA HIS A 34 18.62 10.30 -42.90
C HIS A 34 19.07 10.35 -44.38
N GLY A 35 18.14 10.13 -45.30
CA GLY A 35 18.38 10.35 -46.72
C GLY A 35 19.37 9.35 -47.34
N GLY A 36 19.10 8.07 -47.26
CA GLY A 36 19.91 6.98 -47.82
C GLY A 36 20.33 5.92 -46.79
N VAL A 37 20.22 6.24 -45.51
CA VAL A 37 20.35 5.29 -44.39
C VAL A 37 19.23 5.54 -43.41
N SER A 38 18.54 4.48 -43.02
CA SER A 38 17.47 4.57 -42.05
C SER A 38 17.79 3.77 -40.78
N PHE A 39 17.22 4.16 -39.68
CA PHE A 39 17.44 3.55 -38.38
C PHE A 39 16.10 3.18 -37.71
N ILE A 40 16.09 2.01 -37.11
CA ILE A 40 15.00 1.56 -36.22
C ILE A 40 15.58 1.36 -34.84
N ASP A 41 14.91 1.88 -33.80
CA ASP A 41 15.13 1.42 -32.44
C ASP A 41 14.17 0.25 -32.21
N LEU A 42 14.68 -0.96 -32.13
CA LEU A 42 13.90 -2.18 -31.88
C LEU A 42 13.98 -2.55 -30.40
N ARG A 43 12.83 -2.66 -29.74
CA ARG A 43 12.71 -2.89 -28.31
C ARG A 43 12.14 -4.28 -28.02
N ASP A 44 12.79 -5.03 -27.13
CA ASP A 44 12.22 -6.24 -26.52
C ASP A 44 11.95 -6.04 -25.02
N MET A 45 11.74 -7.11 -24.28
CA MET A 45 11.54 -7.07 -22.82
C MET A 45 12.79 -6.56 -22.09
N TYR A 46 13.97 -6.80 -22.62
CA TYR A 46 15.24 -6.68 -21.94
C TYR A 46 16.00 -5.41 -22.31
N GLY A 47 15.79 -4.87 -23.52
CA GLY A 47 16.52 -3.70 -23.97
C GLY A 47 16.03 -3.13 -25.29
N VAL A 48 16.89 -2.26 -25.84
CA VAL A 48 16.70 -1.65 -27.15
C VAL A 48 17.98 -1.86 -27.98
N MET A 49 17.85 -2.23 -29.24
CA MET A 49 18.92 -2.32 -30.21
C MET A 49 18.64 -1.36 -31.36
N GLN A 50 19.63 -0.53 -31.71
CA GLN A 50 19.56 0.21 -32.96
C GLN A 50 19.79 -0.74 -34.14
N VAL A 51 18.92 -0.68 -35.10
CA VAL A 51 19.03 -1.40 -36.38
C VAL A 51 19.31 -0.37 -37.45
N VAL A 52 20.39 -0.53 -38.17
CA VAL A 52 20.73 0.30 -39.34
C VAL A 52 20.34 -0.39 -40.63
N LEU A 53 19.71 0.36 -41.52
CA LEU A 53 19.24 -0.10 -42.83
C LEU A 53 19.88 0.72 -43.93
N ARG A 54 20.85 0.09 -44.65
CA ARG A 54 21.46 0.68 -45.85
C ARG A 54 20.58 0.47 -47.08
N ASP A 55 19.83 -0.62 -47.10
CA ASP A 55 18.74 -0.83 -48.05
C ASP A 55 17.41 -0.33 -47.43
N THR A 56 17.04 0.89 -47.79
CA THR A 56 15.85 1.56 -47.25
C THR A 56 14.55 0.89 -47.71
N SER A 57 14.56 0.03 -48.74
CA SER A 57 13.40 -0.73 -49.17
C SER A 57 12.91 -1.72 -48.09
N LEU A 58 13.79 -2.11 -47.15
CA LEU A 58 13.44 -2.93 -46.01
C LEU A 58 12.47 -2.23 -45.05
N LEU A 59 12.34 -0.90 -45.13
CA LEU A 59 11.36 -0.11 -44.36
C LEU A 59 9.99 -0.03 -45.03
N ASP A 60 9.84 -0.47 -46.25
CA ASP A 60 8.58 -0.40 -46.94
C ASP A 60 7.49 -1.12 -46.13
N HIS A 61 6.48 -0.33 -45.73
CA HIS A 61 5.36 -0.79 -44.87
C HIS A 61 5.66 -1.05 -43.39
N VAL A 62 6.86 -0.75 -42.87
CA VAL A 62 7.18 -0.82 -41.43
C VAL A 62 6.63 0.41 -40.71
N ARG A 63 5.87 0.19 -39.65
CA ARG A 63 5.30 1.24 -38.82
C ARG A 63 5.78 1.15 -37.37
N LYS A 64 5.69 2.26 -36.67
CA LYS A 64 5.94 2.32 -35.23
C LYS A 64 5.04 1.33 -34.48
N GLU A 65 5.64 0.66 -33.48
CA GLU A 65 5.01 -0.40 -32.65
C GLU A 65 4.64 -1.68 -33.41
N GLU A 66 5.02 -1.87 -34.66
CA GLU A 66 4.97 -3.19 -35.28
C GLU A 66 5.99 -4.13 -34.66
N CYS A 67 5.63 -5.41 -34.61
CA CYS A 67 6.52 -6.45 -34.12
C CYS A 67 7.32 -7.03 -35.29
N LEU A 68 8.64 -6.94 -35.20
CA LEU A 68 9.57 -7.37 -36.25
C LEU A 68 10.47 -8.50 -35.78
N SER A 69 10.93 -9.31 -36.74
CA SER A 69 12.14 -10.12 -36.66
C SER A 69 13.15 -9.56 -37.66
N VAL A 70 14.34 -9.24 -37.20
CA VAL A 70 15.39 -8.63 -38.00
C VAL A 70 16.62 -9.51 -37.99
N GLU A 71 17.14 -9.86 -39.16
CA GLU A 71 18.36 -10.63 -39.35
C GLU A 71 19.45 -9.72 -39.91
N GLY A 72 20.63 -9.76 -39.32
CA GLY A 72 21.72 -8.87 -39.69
C GLY A 72 23.03 -9.18 -38.96
N VAL A 73 24.01 -8.32 -39.13
CA VAL A 73 25.33 -8.43 -38.52
C VAL A 73 25.51 -7.33 -37.47
N ILE A 74 26.08 -7.68 -36.33
CA ILE A 74 26.43 -6.70 -35.29
C ILE A 74 27.69 -5.94 -35.73
N GLN A 75 27.64 -4.62 -35.62
CA GLN A 75 28.76 -3.73 -35.91
C GLN A 75 28.88 -2.62 -34.84
N HIS A 76 30.04 -1.95 -34.81
CA HIS A 76 30.20 -0.73 -34.03
C HIS A 76 29.36 0.40 -34.62
N ARG A 77 28.83 1.24 -33.76
CA ARG A 77 28.34 2.57 -34.16
C ARG A 77 29.55 3.49 -34.39
N ASP A 78 29.33 4.53 -35.18
CA ASP A 78 30.27 5.64 -35.21
C ASP A 78 30.35 6.30 -33.82
N GLU A 79 31.53 6.62 -33.32
CA GLU A 79 31.78 7.17 -31.99
C GLU A 79 30.87 8.39 -31.66
N GLU A 80 30.63 9.24 -32.67
CA GLU A 80 29.77 10.41 -32.56
C GLU A 80 28.30 10.07 -32.34
N THR A 81 27.90 8.81 -32.59
CA THR A 81 26.49 8.32 -32.44
C THR A 81 26.28 7.41 -31.24
N PHE A 82 27.28 7.26 -30.38
CA PHE A 82 27.19 6.46 -29.17
C PHE A 82 26.03 6.96 -28.26
N ASN A 83 25.23 6.03 -27.78
CA ASN A 83 24.11 6.32 -26.90
C ASN A 83 24.34 5.73 -25.50
N PRO A 84 24.85 6.52 -24.54
CA PRO A 84 25.11 6.02 -23.18
C PRO A 84 23.85 5.67 -22.37
N LYS A 85 22.66 5.96 -22.90
CA LYS A 85 21.38 5.68 -22.22
C LYS A 85 20.91 4.23 -22.35
N ILE A 86 21.51 3.45 -23.24
CA ILE A 86 21.16 2.05 -23.46
C ILE A 86 22.42 1.17 -23.40
N PRO A 87 22.32 -0.06 -22.86
CA PRO A 87 23.48 -0.97 -22.75
C PRO A 87 24.14 -1.31 -24.10
N THR A 88 23.35 -1.35 -25.16
CA THR A 88 23.80 -1.63 -26.54
C THR A 88 24.25 -0.36 -27.29
N GLY A 89 24.52 0.74 -26.58
CA GLY A 89 24.68 2.07 -27.17
C GLY A 89 25.92 2.27 -28.01
N THR A 90 26.91 1.38 -27.92
CA THR A 90 28.14 1.39 -28.74
C THR A 90 28.05 0.51 -29.98
N ILE A 91 27.02 -0.34 -30.06
CA ILE A 91 26.82 -1.30 -31.15
C ILE A 91 25.45 -1.13 -31.82
N GLU A 92 25.33 -1.64 -33.01
CA GLU A 92 24.10 -1.68 -33.79
C GLU A 92 24.01 -2.96 -34.63
N LEU A 93 22.83 -3.30 -35.12
CA LEU A 93 22.65 -4.40 -36.07
C LEU A 93 22.43 -3.84 -37.47
N GLU A 94 23.31 -4.13 -38.40
CA GLU A 94 23.11 -3.86 -39.84
C GLU A 94 22.17 -4.91 -40.41
N ALA A 95 20.96 -4.48 -40.77
CA ALA A 95 19.91 -5.38 -41.21
C ALA A 95 20.08 -5.83 -42.65
N HIS A 96 19.89 -7.14 -42.89
CA HIS A 96 19.83 -7.72 -44.22
C HIS A 96 18.42 -8.21 -44.56
N LYS A 97 17.61 -8.49 -43.56
CA LYS A 97 16.22 -8.98 -43.73
C LYS A 97 15.36 -8.52 -42.59
N ILE A 98 14.14 -8.15 -42.91
CA ILE A 98 13.07 -7.84 -41.95
C ILE A 98 11.85 -8.68 -42.26
N ASP A 99 11.32 -9.37 -41.26
CA ASP A 99 10.06 -10.05 -41.31
C ASP A 99 9.08 -9.36 -40.35
N ILE A 100 7.93 -8.87 -40.85
CA ILE A 100 6.88 -8.28 -40.00
C ILE A 100 6.10 -9.43 -39.37
N LEU A 101 6.25 -9.62 -38.05
CA LEU A 101 5.56 -10.65 -37.29
C LEU A 101 4.16 -10.22 -36.85
N GLY A 102 3.98 -8.93 -36.57
CA GLY A 102 2.71 -8.38 -36.14
C GLY A 102 2.50 -6.96 -36.67
N LYS A 103 1.45 -6.75 -37.45
CA LYS A 103 1.13 -5.47 -38.07
C LYS A 103 0.31 -4.56 -37.15
N VAL A 104 0.49 -3.26 -37.27
CA VAL A 104 -0.35 -2.23 -36.70
C VAL A 104 -1.47 -1.87 -37.67
N TYR A 105 -2.72 -2.17 -37.32
CA TYR A 105 -3.89 -1.97 -38.19
C TYR A 105 -4.61 -0.64 -37.96
N ARG A 106 -4.30 0.08 -36.89
CA ARG A 106 -4.90 1.38 -36.54
C ARG A 106 -3.90 2.24 -35.78
N ASP A 107 -4.15 3.55 -35.75
CA ASP A 107 -3.32 4.47 -35.00
C ASP A 107 -3.30 4.13 -33.51
N LEU A 108 -2.14 4.36 -32.87
CA LEU A 108 -1.98 4.15 -31.44
C LEU A 108 -2.83 5.16 -30.68
N PRO A 109 -3.48 4.74 -29.57
CA PRO A 109 -4.29 5.64 -28.75
C PRO A 109 -3.44 6.70 -28.01
N PHE A 110 -2.15 6.45 -27.86
CA PHE A 110 -1.16 7.35 -27.25
C PHE A 110 0.27 6.92 -27.63
N GLU A 111 1.21 7.85 -27.45
CA GLU A 111 2.64 7.56 -27.55
C GLU A 111 3.10 6.73 -26.34
N ILE A 112 3.76 5.59 -26.60
CA ILE A 112 4.20 4.66 -25.54
C ILE A 112 5.17 5.33 -24.56
N ALA A 113 6.11 6.10 -25.06
CA ALA A 113 7.16 6.74 -24.24
C ALA A 113 6.60 7.72 -23.19
N THR A 114 5.49 8.36 -23.48
CA THR A 114 4.83 9.36 -22.62
C THR A 114 3.49 8.88 -22.05
N SER A 115 3.22 7.56 -22.06
CA SER A 115 1.93 7.01 -21.63
C SER A 115 1.57 7.39 -20.19
N LYS A 116 2.54 7.58 -19.29
CA LYS A 116 2.29 8.03 -17.89
C LYS A 116 1.68 9.44 -17.79
N GLU A 117 1.73 10.25 -18.83
CA GLU A 117 1.13 11.58 -18.90
C GLU A 117 -0.34 11.54 -19.39
N ILE A 118 -0.78 10.38 -19.84
CA ILE A 118 -2.14 10.16 -20.36
C ILE A 118 -3.10 9.84 -19.22
N ARG A 119 -4.37 10.21 -19.39
CA ARG A 119 -5.43 9.90 -18.44
C ARG A 119 -5.49 8.42 -18.11
N GLU A 120 -5.70 8.09 -16.85
CA GLU A 120 -5.68 6.72 -16.34
C GLU A 120 -6.68 5.81 -17.05
N ASP A 121 -7.90 6.28 -17.31
CA ASP A 121 -8.94 5.51 -17.98
C ASP A 121 -8.54 5.05 -19.40
N VAL A 122 -7.84 5.90 -20.14
CA VAL A 122 -7.29 5.54 -21.47
C VAL A 122 -6.16 4.53 -21.33
N ARG A 123 -5.24 4.75 -20.40
CA ARG A 123 -4.13 3.82 -20.12
C ARG A 123 -4.63 2.44 -19.71
N LEU A 124 -5.61 2.36 -18.83
CA LEU A 124 -6.18 1.09 -18.35
C LEU A 124 -6.91 0.35 -19.48
N LYS A 125 -7.63 1.06 -20.35
CA LYS A 125 -8.28 0.46 -21.53
C LYS A 125 -7.28 -0.19 -22.50
N TYR A 126 -6.10 0.38 -22.61
CA TYR A 126 -5.02 -0.12 -23.47
C TYR A 126 -3.79 -0.54 -22.64
N ARG A 127 -4.01 -1.15 -21.48
CA ARG A 127 -2.95 -1.46 -20.50
C ARG A 127 -1.80 -2.28 -21.10
N TYR A 128 -2.08 -3.18 -22.04
CA TYR A 128 -1.07 -3.94 -22.78
C TYR A 128 -0.13 -3.05 -23.63
N LEU A 129 -0.58 -1.87 -24.06
CA LEU A 129 0.28 -0.87 -24.70
C LEU A 129 1.03 -0.03 -23.65
N ASP A 130 0.34 0.39 -22.60
CA ASP A 130 0.93 1.14 -21.51
C ASP A 130 2.08 0.36 -20.83
N MET A 131 1.98 -0.97 -20.70
CA MET A 131 3.06 -1.84 -20.22
C MET A 131 4.25 -1.94 -21.17
N ARG A 132 4.18 -1.45 -22.41
CA ARG A 132 5.36 -1.29 -23.27
C ARG A 132 6.23 -0.12 -22.84
N ASN A 133 5.67 0.87 -22.11
CA ASN A 133 6.45 1.93 -21.47
C ASN A 133 7.42 1.32 -20.46
N ARG A 134 8.70 1.68 -20.55
CA ARG A 134 9.75 1.11 -19.73
C ARG A 134 9.48 1.24 -18.23
N LYS A 135 9.05 2.43 -17.77
CA LYS A 135 8.77 2.67 -16.35
C LYS A 135 7.65 1.78 -15.82
N VAL A 136 6.57 1.63 -16.59
CA VAL A 136 5.42 0.79 -16.22
C VAL A 136 5.83 -0.68 -16.20
N LYS A 137 6.52 -1.15 -17.25
CA LYS A 137 7.04 -2.52 -17.33
C LYS A 137 8.00 -2.84 -16.18
N ASP A 138 8.91 -1.92 -15.86
CA ASP A 138 9.90 -2.10 -14.80
C ASP A 138 9.24 -2.27 -13.43
N ASN A 139 8.10 -1.63 -13.16
CA ASN A 139 7.32 -1.85 -11.94
C ASN A 139 6.80 -3.30 -11.84
N ILE A 140 6.30 -3.85 -12.95
CA ILE A 140 5.78 -5.22 -12.98
C ILE A 140 6.91 -6.25 -12.81
N LEU A 141 8.04 -6.03 -13.49
CA LEU A 141 9.22 -6.89 -13.34
C LEU A 141 9.82 -6.80 -11.93
N PHE A 142 9.83 -5.61 -11.35
CA PHE A 142 10.26 -5.37 -9.97
C PHE A 142 9.37 -6.12 -8.98
N ARG A 143 8.03 -6.05 -9.14
CA ARG A 143 7.07 -6.82 -8.34
C ARG A 143 7.41 -8.31 -8.32
N SER A 144 7.70 -8.89 -9.49
CA SER A 144 8.08 -10.31 -9.60
C SER A 144 9.34 -10.64 -8.79
N LYS A 145 10.35 -9.75 -8.81
CA LYS A 145 11.60 -9.93 -8.05
C LYS A 145 11.36 -9.86 -6.54
N VAL A 146 10.53 -8.91 -6.09
CA VAL A 146 10.19 -8.76 -4.66
C VAL A 146 9.43 -10.00 -4.17
N ILE A 147 8.40 -10.45 -4.89
CA ILE A 147 7.61 -11.64 -4.50
C ILE A 147 8.51 -12.89 -4.43
N ARG A 148 9.41 -13.07 -5.38
CA ARG A 148 10.38 -14.17 -5.34
C ARG A 148 11.24 -14.10 -4.08
N PHE A 149 11.78 -12.95 -3.76
CA PHE A 149 12.60 -12.75 -2.57
C PHE A 149 11.83 -13.03 -1.27
N LEU A 150 10.58 -12.57 -1.19
CA LEU A 150 9.72 -12.83 -0.02
C LEU A 150 9.52 -14.34 0.18
N ARG A 151 9.28 -15.10 -0.90
CA ARG A 151 9.16 -16.56 -0.82
C ARG A 151 10.45 -17.22 -0.33
N GLU A 152 11.59 -16.92 -0.98
CA GLU A 152 12.89 -17.41 -0.58
C GLU A 152 13.16 -17.14 0.91
N LYS A 153 12.87 -15.90 1.37
CA LYS A 153 13.07 -15.51 2.76
C LYS A 153 12.18 -16.26 3.75
N MET A 154 10.91 -16.46 3.45
CA MET A 154 9.99 -17.20 4.32
C MET A 154 10.38 -18.69 4.41
N GLU A 155 10.74 -19.30 3.29
CA GLU A 155 11.20 -20.69 3.25
C GLU A 155 12.50 -20.89 4.06
N ASP A 156 13.47 -19.95 3.95
CA ASP A 156 14.72 -19.98 4.73
C ASP A 156 14.46 -19.89 6.25
N MET A 157 13.38 -19.23 6.67
CA MET A 157 12.95 -19.19 8.08
C MET A 157 12.09 -20.39 8.50
N GLY A 158 11.92 -21.37 7.62
CA GLY A 158 11.23 -22.62 7.89
C GLY A 158 9.70 -22.54 7.78
N PHE A 159 9.16 -21.56 7.09
CA PHE A 159 7.73 -21.50 6.77
C PHE A 159 7.39 -22.37 5.57
N VAL A 160 6.17 -22.89 5.55
CA VAL A 160 5.63 -23.72 4.47
C VAL A 160 4.57 -22.93 3.71
N GLU A 161 4.73 -22.79 2.37
CA GLU A 161 3.71 -22.17 1.53
C GLU A 161 2.52 -23.10 1.36
N VAL A 162 1.34 -22.70 1.85
CA VAL A 162 0.10 -23.47 1.70
C VAL A 162 -0.97 -22.59 1.08
N GLN A 163 -1.52 -23.02 -0.06
CA GLN A 163 -2.62 -22.34 -0.73
C GLN A 163 -3.95 -22.65 -0.05
N THR A 164 -4.76 -21.62 0.14
CA THR A 164 -6.10 -21.71 0.73
C THR A 164 -7.19 -21.51 -0.33
N PRO A 165 -8.42 -21.98 -0.11
CA PRO A 165 -9.51 -21.86 -1.07
C PRO A 165 -9.87 -20.41 -1.44
N ILE A 166 -10.12 -20.17 -2.74
CA ILE A 166 -10.66 -18.90 -3.24
C ILE A 166 -12.18 -18.87 -3.15
N LEU A 167 -12.86 -20.00 -3.39
CA LEU A 167 -14.30 -20.11 -3.15
C LEU A 167 -14.53 -20.60 -1.74
N CYS A 168 -14.94 -19.71 -0.85
CA CYS A 168 -15.12 -19.97 0.57
C CYS A 168 -16.52 -19.58 1.07
N ALA A 169 -16.76 -19.73 2.35
CA ALA A 169 -17.90 -19.12 3.00
C ALA A 169 -17.67 -17.63 3.27
N SER A 170 -18.74 -16.82 3.29
CA SER A 170 -18.66 -15.43 3.75
C SER A 170 -18.04 -15.35 5.14
N SER A 171 -17.10 -14.43 5.32
CA SER A 171 -16.44 -14.18 6.60
C SER A 171 -16.60 -12.69 6.95
N PRO A 172 -17.22 -12.34 8.08
CA PRO A 172 -17.45 -10.97 8.45
C PRO A 172 -16.17 -10.32 9.01
N GLU A 173 -15.22 -10.00 8.13
CA GLU A 173 -13.95 -9.36 8.47
C GLU A 173 -13.97 -7.83 8.29
N GLY A 174 -15.17 -7.22 8.20
CA GLY A 174 -15.36 -5.77 8.16
C GLY A 174 -15.57 -5.16 6.78
N ALA A 175 -15.09 -5.77 5.69
CA ALA A 175 -15.36 -5.33 4.33
C ALA A 175 -16.60 -6.03 3.73
N ARG A 176 -17.10 -5.53 2.60
CA ARG A 176 -18.13 -6.24 1.83
C ARG A 176 -17.51 -7.36 1.00
N ASP A 177 -18.21 -8.51 0.96
CA ASP A 177 -17.79 -9.67 0.18
C ASP A 177 -18.14 -9.52 -1.30
N TYR A 178 -17.26 -10.02 -2.17
CA TYR A 178 -17.66 -10.46 -3.50
C TYR A 178 -18.29 -11.85 -3.41
N VAL A 179 -19.54 -11.99 -3.86
CA VAL A 179 -20.29 -13.25 -3.76
C VAL A 179 -20.47 -13.92 -5.11
N VAL A 180 -20.34 -15.25 -5.15
CA VAL A 180 -20.48 -16.08 -6.35
C VAL A 180 -21.64 -17.06 -6.14
N PRO A 181 -22.71 -17.02 -6.96
CA PRO A 181 -23.86 -17.90 -6.79
C PRO A 181 -23.51 -19.35 -7.10
N SER A 182 -24.06 -20.28 -6.33
CA SER A 182 -23.87 -21.72 -6.55
C SER A 182 -24.88 -22.29 -7.54
N ARG A 183 -24.41 -22.90 -8.63
CA ARG A 183 -25.26 -23.64 -9.56
C ARG A 183 -25.88 -24.90 -8.92
N LYS A 184 -25.15 -25.56 -8.01
CA LYS A 184 -25.59 -26.83 -7.38
C LYS A 184 -26.56 -26.63 -6.24
N TYR A 185 -26.46 -25.51 -5.51
CA TYR A 185 -27.23 -25.27 -4.30
C TYR A 185 -28.05 -23.99 -4.45
N LYS A 186 -29.33 -24.15 -4.77
CA LYS A 186 -30.24 -23.02 -4.99
C LYS A 186 -30.27 -22.08 -3.78
N GLY A 187 -30.09 -20.78 -4.01
CA GLY A 187 -30.11 -19.74 -2.99
C GLY A 187 -28.87 -19.70 -2.09
N LYS A 188 -27.82 -20.48 -2.41
CA LYS A 188 -26.53 -20.44 -1.70
C LYS A 188 -25.45 -19.82 -2.56
N PHE A 189 -24.52 -19.16 -1.90
CA PHE A 189 -23.42 -18.43 -2.52
C PHE A 189 -22.08 -18.84 -1.89
N TYR A 190 -21.04 -18.84 -2.68
CA TYR A 190 -19.67 -18.75 -2.23
C TYR A 190 -19.31 -17.28 -2.07
N ALA A 191 -18.32 -16.97 -1.25
CA ALA A 191 -17.67 -15.67 -1.21
C ALA A 191 -16.21 -15.79 -1.67
N LEU A 192 -15.64 -14.71 -2.18
CA LEU A 192 -14.21 -14.59 -2.36
C LEU A 192 -13.56 -14.18 -1.02
N PRO A 193 -12.39 -14.70 -0.64
CA PRO A 193 -11.83 -14.47 0.68
C PRO A 193 -11.35 -13.02 0.85
N GLN A 194 -11.77 -12.36 1.92
CA GLN A 194 -11.23 -11.04 2.30
C GLN A 194 -9.79 -11.15 2.82
N ALA A 195 -9.48 -12.28 3.45
CA ALA A 195 -8.18 -12.78 3.87
C ALA A 195 -8.33 -14.29 4.18
N PRO A 196 -7.25 -15.09 4.20
CA PRO A 196 -7.31 -16.51 4.55
C PRO A 196 -7.43 -16.76 6.07
N GLN A 197 -8.05 -15.86 6.83
CA GLN A 197 -8.01 -15.84 8.30
C GLN A 197 -8.45 -17.14 8.94
N GLN A 198 -9.59 -17.69 8.56
CA GLN A 198 -10.06 -18.94 9.14
C GLN A 198 -9.16 -20.12 8.75
N TYR A 199 -8.72 -20.18 7.50
CA TYR A 199 -7.91 -21.29 7.01
C TYR A 199 -6.52 -21.32 7.65
N LYS A 200 -5.85 -20.20 7.83
CA LYS A 200 -4.55 -20.17 8.47
C LYS A 200 -4.60 -20.61 9.93
N GLN A 201 -5.66 -20.24 10.66
CA GLN A 201 -5.88 -20.72 12.02
C GLN A 201 -6.20 -22.23 12.04
N LEU A 202 -6.95 -22.77 11.08
CA LEU A 202 -7.19 -24.19 10.92
C LEU A 202 -5.89 -24.96 10.60
N LEU A 203 -4.96 -24.35 9.86
CA LEU A 203 -3.62 -24.95 9.61
C LEU A 203 -2.83 -25.09 10.92
N MET A 204 -2.91 -24.13 11.84
CA MET A 204 -2.30 -24.22 13.16
C MET A 204 -2.88 -25.39 13.95
N VAL A 205 -4.21 -25.53 13.98
CA VAL A 205 -4.89 -26.68 14.61
C VAL A 205 -4.52 -28.01 13.93
N SER A 206 -4.21 -27.98 12.66
CA SER A 206 -3.79 -29.17 11.87
C SER A 206 -2.33 -29.60 12.12
N GLY A 207 -1.58 -28.86 12.95
CA GLY A 207 -0.18 -29.19 13.27
C GLY A 207 0.84 -28.66 12.26
N ILE A 208 0.49 -27.60 11.52
CA ILE A 208 1.46 -26.86 10.68
C ILE A 208 1.96 -25.67 11.50
N ASP A 209 3.18 -25.75 12.02
CA ASP A 209 3.71 -24.78 12.98
C ASP A 209 3.99 -23.42 12.36
N LYS A 210 4.38 -23.36 11.08
CA LYS A 210 4.73 -22.12 10.37
C LYS A 210 4.16 -22.15 8.96
N TYR A 211 3.14 -21.38 8.74
CA TYR A 211 2.47 -21.21 7.44
C TYR A 211 2.75 -19.85 6.85
N TYR A 212 2.91 -19.78 5.52
CA TYR A 212 2.78 -18.53 4.77
C TYR A 212 2.11 -18.75 3.41
N GLN A 213 1.65 -17.66 2.80
CA GLN A 213 1.12 -17.62 1.45
C GLN A 213 1.26 -16.21 0.87
N ILE A 214 1.54 -16.07 -0.43
CA ILE A 214 1.24 -14.83 -1.15
C ILE A 214 -0.25 -14.89 -1.48
N ALA A 215 -1.06 -14.44 -0.52
CA ALA A 215 -2.50 -14.64 -0.51
C ALA A 215 -3.24 -13.62 -1.38
N PRO A 216 -4.05 -14.05 -2.36
CA PRO A 216 -5.01 -13.17 -3.00
C PRO A 216 -6.17 -12.87 -2.04
N CYS A 217 -6.46 -11.59 -1.84
CA CYS A 217 -7.53 -11.08 -1.00
C CYS A 217 -8.49 -10.22 -1.82
N PHE A 218 -9.79 -10.27 -1.51
CA PHE A 218 -10.83 -9.60 -2.28
C PHE A 218 -11.73 -8.79 -1.34
N ARG A 219 -11.86 -7.50 -1.60
CA ARG A 219 -12.74 -6.61 -0.81
C ARG A 219 -13.49 -5.68 -1.74
N ASP A 220 -14.82 -5.63 -1.60
CA ASP A 220 -15.67 -4.69 -2.33
C ASP A 220 -15.66 -3.35 -1.59
N GLU A 221 -14.62 -2.57 -1.84
CA GLU A 221 -14.34 -1.29 -1.21
C GLU A 221 -13.97 -0.23 -2.25
N ASP A 222 -14.15 1.03 -1.87
CA ASP A 222 -13.79 2.16 -2.73
C ASP A 222 -12.28 2.27 -2.94
N ALA A 223 -11.90 2.68 -4.15
CA ALA A 223 -10.51 2.91 -4.51
C ALA A 223 -9.91 4.09 -3.73
N ARG A 224 -8.62 3.96 -3.39
CA ARG A 224 -7.77 5.04 -2.88
C ARG A 224 -6.43 5.01 -3.61
N ALA A 225 -5.58 5.98 -3.34
CA ALA A 225 -4.23 5.96 -3.89
C ALA A 225 -3.43 4.72 -3.45
N ASP A 226 -3.58 4.32 -2.19
CA ASP A 226 -2.92 3.16 -1.57
C ASP A 226 -3.77 1.88 -1.58
N ARG A 227 -4.93 1.89 -2.27
CA ARG A 227 -5.85 0.75 -2.35
C ARG A 227 -6.52 0.64 -3.72
N SER A 228 -6.26 -0.46 -4.43
CA SER A 228 -7.01 -0.83 -5.63
C SER A 228 -8.31 -1.52 -5.23
N PRO A 229 -9.44 -1.24 -5.90
CA PRO A 229 -10.65 -2.03 -5.69
C PRO A 229 -10.45 -3.46 -6.21
N GLY A 230 -11.24 -4.38 -5.66
CA GLY A 230 -11.20 -5.78 -6.05
C GLY A 230 -10.11 -6.57 -5.33
N GLU A 231 -9.15 -7.09 -6.09
CA GLU A 231 -8.11 -7.95 -5.56
C GLU A 231 -6.84 -7.20 -5.15
N PHE A 232 -6.20 -7.70 -4.10
CA PHE A 232 -4.86 -7.30 -3.66
C PHE A 232 -4.14 -8.51 -3.04
N TYR A 233 -2.83 -8.39 -2.80
CA TYR A 233 -2.02 -9.51 -2.35
C TYR A 233 -1.33 -9.20 -1.02
N GLN A 234 -1.34 -10.20 -0.13
CA GLN A 234 -0.63 -10.13 1.16
C GLN A 234 0.41 -11.26 1.25
N LEU A 235 1.54 -10.97 1.89
CA LEU A 235 2.38 -12.00 2.47
C LEU A 235 1.72 -12.40 3.80
N ASP A 236 0.78 -13.33 3.74
CA ASP A 236 0.06 -13.80 4.91
C ASP A 236 0.85 -14.90 5.60
N PHE A 237 1.08 -14.80 6.92
CA PHE A 237 1.72 -15.83 7.68
C PHE A 237 1.16 -15.99 9.09
N GLU A 238 1.27 -17.20 9.62
CA GLU A 238 0.79 -17.58 10.95
C GLU A 238 1.75 -18.60 11.56
N MET A 239 1.95 -18.53 12.88
CA MET A 239 2.82 -19.43 13.64
C MET A 239 2.09 -20.00 14.86
N ALA A 240 2.16 -21.33 15.04
CA ALA A 240 1.75 -21.97 16.27
C ALA A 240 2.82 -21.79 17.36
N PHE A 241 2.37 -21.82 18.63
CA PHE A 241 3.23 -21.67 19.82
C PHE A 241 4.04 -20.37 19.84
N ALA A 242 3.47 -19.29 19.28
CA ALA A 242 4.12 -18.01 19.11
C ALA A 242 3.46 -16.90 19.94
N THR A 243 4.29 -16.01 20.44
CA THR A 243 3.91 -14.75 21.10
C THR A 243 3.89 -13.60 20.09
N GLN A 244 3.44 -12.42 20.53
CA GLN A 244 3.53 -11.19 19.79
C GLN A 244 4.98 -10.85 19.38
N GLU A 245 5.91 -11.02 20.31
CA GLU A 245 7.32 -10.73 20.12
C GLU A 245 7.97 -11.68 19.08
N ASP A 246 7.51 -12.92 18.99
CA ASP A 246 7.98 -13.86 17.98
C ASP A 246 7.53 -13.45 16.58
N VAL A 247 6.29 -12.97 16.45
CA VAL A 247 5.78 -12.41 15.19
C VAL A 247 6.53 -11.14 14.81
N PHE A 248 6.82 -10.26 15.78
CA PHE A 248 7.59 -9.03 15.54
C PHE A 248 8.97 -9.34 14.97
N LYS A 249 9.72 -10.29 15.53
CA LYS A 249 11.03 -10.70 15.00
C LYS A 249 10.97 -11.14 13.53
N ILE A 250 9.96 -11.95 13.17
CA ILE A 250 9.79 -12.40 11.78
C ILE A 250 9.43 -11.22 10.87
N GLY A 251 8.47 -10.38 11.28
CA GLY A 251 8.05 -9.21 10.51
C GLY A 251 9.20 -8.22 10.28
N GLU A 252 9.96 -7.92 11.32
CA GLU A 252 11.15 -7.05 11.26
C GLU A 252 12.23 -7.61 10.33
N GLU A 253 12.55 -8.89 10.44
CA GLU A 253 13.55 -9.53 9.61
C GLU A 253 13.15 -9.50 8.13
N VAL A 254 11.93 -9.91 7.80
CA VAL A 254 11.42 -9.95 6.43
C VAL A 254 11.37 -8.55 5.82
N LEU A 255 10.80 -7.56 6.54
CA LEU A 255 10.63 -6.21 6.00
C LEU A 255 11.95 -5.48 5.91
N THR A 256 12.79 -5.49 6.96
CA THR A 256 14.10 -4.83 6.93
C THR A 256 14.96 -5.35 5.78
N GLU A 257 15.07 -6.66 5.61
CA GLU A 257 15.89 -7.25 4.53
C GLU A 257 15.30 -6.98 3.14
N THR A 258 13.98 -7.00 3.02
CA THR A 258 13.32 -6.66 1.75
C THR A 258 13.62 -5.21 1.36
N PHE A 259 13.47 -4.27 2.29
CA PHE A 259 13.74 -2.87 2.01
C PHE A 259 15.23 -2.60 1.79
N LYS A 260 16.13 -3.20 2.56
CA LYS A 260 17.59 -3.11 2.33
C LYS A 260 17.98 -3.60 0.93
N LYS A 261 17.36 -4.66 0.44
CA LYS A 261 17.67 -5.24 -0.88
C LYS A 261 17.13 -4.44 -2.05
N PHE A 262 15.98 -3.80 -1.90
CA PHE A 262 15.23 -3.25 -3.02
C PHE A 262 15.14 -1.72 -3.04
N THR A 263 15.61 -1.02 -2.02
CA THR A 263 15.72 0.44 -2.02
C THR A 263 17.03 0.91 -2.68
N PRO A 264 17.08 2.15 -3.17
CA PRO A 264 18.31 2.73 -3.67
C PRO A 264 19.44 2.72 -2.63
N GLU A 265 20.68 2.62 -3.07
CA GLU A 265 21.84 2.74 -2.19
C GLU A 265 21.84 4.06 -1.41
N GLY A 266 22.18 3.99 -0.13
CA GLY A 266 22.14 5.14 0.78
C GLY A 266 20.76 5.44 1.37
N SER A 267 19.72 4.62 1.12
CA SER A 267 18.45 4.74 1.81
C SER A 267 18.59 4.43 3.29
N VAL A 268 17.90 5.21 4.12
CA VAL A 268 17.84 5.00 5.57
C VAL A 268 16.65 4.13 5.91
N ILE A 269 16.89 3.00 6.56
CA ILE A 269 15.83 2.03 6.93
C ILE A 269 15.89 1.88 8.46
N THR A 270 14.72 1.82 9.10
CA THR A 270 14.65 1.53 10.53
C THR A 270 15.25 0.15 10.82
N GLU A 271 16.24 0.10 11.69
CA GLU A 271 16.81 -1.17 12.17
C GLU A 271 15.90 -1.78 13.25
N ALA A 272 15.92 -3.10 13.34
CA ALA A 272 15.24 -3.81 14.42
C ALA A 272 15.97 -3.60 15.78
N PRO A 273 15.24 -3.55 16.91
CA PRO A 273 13.77 -3.61 16.99
C PRO A 273 13.12 -2.30 16.57
N TYR A 274 11.95 -2.41 15.92
CA TYR A 274 11.19 -1.22 15.54
C TYR A 274 10.59 -0.53 16.77
N PRO A 275 10.48 0.82 16.79
CA PRO A 275 9.76 1.53 17.85
C PRO A 275 8.30 1.07 17.91
N ILE A 276 7.79 0.95 19.13
CA ILE A 276 6.42 0.53 19.41
C ILE A 276 5.69 1.70 20.06
N PHE A 277 4.51 2.01 19.58
CA PHE A 277 3.58 2.97 20.17
C PHE A 277 2.25 2.27 20.43
N SER A 278 1.64 2.48 21.59
CA SER A 278 0.26 2.09 21.79
C SER A 278 -0.68 2.90 20.87
N TYR A 279 -1.82 2.37 20.53
CA TYR A 279 -2.84 3.10 19.76
C TYR A 279 -3.13 4.48 20.38
N LYS A 280 -3.27 4.53 21.72
CA LYS A 280 -3.50 5.78 22.46
C LYS A 280 -2.36 6.77 22.29
N GLU A 281 -1.11 6.32 22.40
CA GLU A 281 0.06 7.19 22.20
C GLU A 281 0.17 7.68 20.76
N ALA A 282 -0.11 6.81 19.78
CA ALA A 282 -0.10 7.17 18.37
C ALA A 282 -1.13 8.26 18.06
N MET A 283 -2.36 8.11 18.56
CA MET A 283 -3.40 9.11 18.41
C MET A 283 -3.05 10.42 19.11
N LEU A 284 -2.41 10.37 20.28
CA LEU A 284 -2.00 11.56 21.01
C LEU A 284 -0.84 12.30 20.32
N GLN A 285 0.23 11.58 19.94
CA GLN A 285 1.47 12.19 19.44
C GLN A 285 1.45 12.51 17.95
N PHE A 286 0.68 11.76 17.16
CA PHE A 286 0.67 11.87 15.69
C PHE A 286 -0.71 12.18 15.11
N GLY A 287 -1.79 12.01 15.90
CA GLY A 287 -3.17 12.17 15.45
C GLY A 287 -3.61 11.11 14.43
N SER A 288 -2.95 9.96 14.43
CA SER A 288 -3.20 8.85 13.51
C SER A 288 -2.58 7.57 14.05
N ASP A 289 -3.25 6.45 13.82
CA ASP A 289 -2.75 5.09 14.00
C ASP A 289 -1.76 4.66 12.88
N LYS A 290 -1.52 5.54 11.90
CA LYS A 290 -0.61 5.34 10.77
C LYS A 290 0.38 6.50 10.64
N PRO A 291 1.29 6.71 11.64
CA PRO A 291 2.17 7.86 11.65
C PRO A 291 3.26 7.78 10.58
N ASP A 292 3.53 8.92 9.92
CA ASP A 292 4.76 9.09 9.16
C ASP A 292 5.86 9.59 10.09
N LEU A 293 6.77 8.71 10.47
CA LEU A 293 7.88 9.04 11.37
C LEU A 293 9.02 9.83 10.71
N ARG A 294 9.00 10.00 9.39
CA ARG A 294 9.91 10.94 8.70
C ARG A 294 9.60 12.39 9.06
N ASN A 295 8.36 12.67 9.48
CA ASN A 295 7.94 13.96 9.99
C ASN A 295 8.35 14.10 11.45
N PRO A 296 9.27 15.03 11.81
CA PRO A 296 9.77 15.19 13.18
C PRO A 296 8.76 15.83 14.14
N LEU A 297 7.72 16.48 13.62
CA LEU A 297 6.73 17.18 14.43
C LEU A 297 5.96 16.22 15.35
N ARG A 298 5.63 16.69 16.54
CA ARG A 298 4.81 15.96 17.53
C ARG A 298 3.65 16.85 17.95
N ILE A 299 2.52 16.18 18.22
CA ILE A 299 1.34 16.80 18.81
C ILE A 299 1.49 16.76 20.33
N ILE A 300 1.12 17.85 20.98
CA ILE A 300 1.21 18.04 22.42
C ILE A 300 -0.20 18.31 22.96
N ASP A 301 -0.54 17.71 24.07
CA ASP A 301 -1.78 18.01 24.78
C ASP A 301 -1.62 19.26 25.64
N VAL A 302 -2.39 20.27 25.35
CA VAL A 302 -2.42 21.55 26.09
C VAL A 302 -3.84 21.86 26.60
N THR A 303 -4.68 20.84 26.71
CA THR A 303 -6.07 20.99 27.11
C THR A 303 -6.20 21.66 28.48
N ASP A 304 -5.56 21.11 29.52
CA ASP A 304 -5.63 21.65 30.89
C ASP A 304 -5.07 23.06 31.00
N PHE A 305 -4.04 23.37 30.21
CA PHE A 305 -3.48 24.72 30.12
C PHE A 305 -4.55 25.72 29.65
N PHE A 306 -5.25 25.43 28.55
CA PHE A 306 -6.25 26.34 27.98
C PHE A 306 -7.55 26.43 28.78
N GLN A 307 -7.90 25.43 29.62
CA GLN A 307 -9.04 25.56 30.54
C GLN A 307 -8.79 26.66 31.60
N ARG A 308 -7.53 27.00 31.90
CA ARG A 308 -7.14 28.05 32.84
C ARG A 308 -6.94 29.43 32.20
N CYS A 309 -6.84 29.48 30.88
CA CYS A 309 -6.70 30.73 30.10
C CYS A 309 -8.05 31.45 29.92
N THR A 310 -8.01 32.71 29.46
CA THR A 310 -9.22 33.50 29.24
C THR A 310 -9.85 33.33 27.84
N PHE A 311 -9.28 32.44 27.01
CA PHE A 311 -9.74 32.23 25.64
C PHE A 311 -10.93 31.26 25.56
N LYS A 312 -12.12 31.80 25.74
CA LYS A 312 -13.38 31.05 25.81
C LYS A 312 -13.61 30.02 24.68
N PRO A 313 -13.22 30.25 23.40
CA PRO A 313 -13.44 29.26 22.34
C PRO A 313 -12.77 27.90 22.59
N PHE A 314 -11.78 27.82 23.47
CA PHE A 314 -11.09 26.56 23.81
C PHE A 314 -11.64 25.88 25.08
N HIS A 315 -12.49 26.57 25.82
CA HIS A 315 -13.09 25.99 27.03
C HIS A 315 -14.04 24.83 26.70
N GLY A 316 -13.89 23.73 27.43
CA GLY A 316 -14.68 22.53 27.22
C GLY A 316 -14.32 21.76 25.96
N GLN A 317 -13.25 22.13 25.27
CA GLN A 317 -12.69 21.42 24.12
C GLN A 317 -11.37 20.75 24.48
N THR A 318 -11.06 19.67 23.79
CA THR A 318 -9.68 19.14 23.77
C THR A 318 -8.83 20.05 22.91
N VAL A 319 -7.68 20.48 23.45
CA VAL A 319 -6.76 21.37 22.73
C VAL A 319 -5.44 20.67 22.49
N ARG A 320 -5.06 20.55 21.22
CA ARG A 320 -3.78 20.01 20.78
C ARG A 320 -2.90 21.13 20.25
N ALA A 321 -1.59 21.01 20.44
CA ALA A 321 -0.63 21.97 19.93
C ALA A 321 0.44 21.28 19.07
N ILE A 322 0.97 22.01 18.09
CA ILE A 322 2.09 21.59 17.26
C ILE A 322 3.10 22.73 17.20
N ASN A 323 4.28 22.52 17.76
CA ASN A 323 5.39 23.44 17.64
C ASN A 323 6.18 23.19 16.36
N VAL A 324 6.39 24.25 15.58
CA VAL A 324 7.25 24.24 14.40
C VAL A 324 8.46 25.12 14.72
N HIS A 325 9.64 24.51 14.70
CA HIS A 325 10.90 25.23 14.94
C HIS A 325 11.29 26.09 13.75
N ALA A 326 10.36 26.98 13.33
CA ALA A 326 10.54 27.89 12.22
C ALA A 326 9.57 29.08 12.30
N LYS A 327 10.02 30.20 11.77
CA LYS A 327 9.19 31.37 11.56
C LYS A 327 8.47 31.26 10.22
N LEU A 328 7.14 31.38 10.22
CA LEU A 328 6.32 31.33 9.02
C LEU A 328 6.02 32.74 8.47
N SER A 329 5.95 32.84 7.16
CA SER A 329 5.47 34.04 6.48
C SER A 329 3.94 34.16 6.57
N LYS A 330 3.41 35.39 6.43
CA LYS A 330 1.96 35.63 6.39
C LYS A 330 1.24 34.75 5.37
N GLY A 331 1.83 34.55 4.18
CA GLY A 331 1.25 33.71 3.13
C GLY A 331 1.19 32.22 3.51
N GLN A 332 2.15 31.73 4.30
CA GLN A 332 2.11 30.35 4.82
C GLN A 332 0.99 30.19 5.87
N HIS A 333 0.83 31.14 6.78
CA HIS A 333 -0.29 31.15 7.73
C HIS A 333 -1.65 31.15 7.03
N GLU A 334 -1.84 32.00 5.99
CA GLU A 334 -3.09 32.04 5.22
C GLU A 334 -3.39 30.73 4.50
N LYS A 335 -2.37 30.06 3.93
CA LYS A 335 -2.52 28.75 3.28
C LYS A 335 -2.88 27.66 4.28
N LEU A 336 -2.26 27.66 5.46
CA LEU A 336 -2.57 26.71 6.54
C LEU A 336 -3.98 26.90 7.08
N LEU A 337 -4.43 28.16 7.25
CA LEU A 337 -5.80 28.45 7.67
C LEU A 337 -6.82 27.93 6.63
N LYS A 338 -6.57 28.16 5.33
CA LYS A 338 -7.44 27.63 4.27
C LYS A 338 -7.48 26.08 4.29
N PHE A 339 -6.34 25.44 4.50
CA PHE A 339 -6.31 23.99 4.65
C PHE A 339 -7.11 23.54 5.87
N ALA A 340 -6.91 24.16 7.04
CA ALA A 340 -7.68 23.85 8.25
C ALA A 340 -9.19 23.97 8.01
N GLN A 341 -9.64 25.02 7.32
CA GLN A 341 -11.04 25.20 6.94
C GLN A 341 -11.54 24.11 5.97
N SER A 342 -10.70 23.69 5.02
CA SER A 342 -11.07 22.63 4.06
C SER A 342 -11.26 21.25 4.69
N ILE A 343 -10.65 21.00 5.84
CA ILE A 343 -10.82 19.77 6.63
C ILE A 343 -11.92 19.88 7.71
N GLY A 344 -12.67 20.97 7.75
CA GLY A 344 -13.82 21.16 8.65
C GLY A 344 -13.54 21.92 9.94
N MET A 345 -12.33 22.50 10.12
CA MET A 345 -12.03 23.34 11.27
C MET A 345 -12.61 24.75 11.12
N GLY A 346 -13.13 25.33 12.20
CA GLY A 346 -13.59 26.73 12.19
C GLY A 346 -12.48 27.77 12.11
N GLY A 347 -11.26 27.41 12.47
CA GLY A 347 -10.08 28.27 12.47
C GLY A 347 -8.82 27.55 12.93
N LEU A 348 -7.67 28.19 12.84
CA LEU A 348 -6.40 27.68 13.30
C LEU A 348 -5.69 28.76 14.11
N GLY A 349 -5.63 28.59 15.44
CA GLY A 349 -4.93 29.48 16.34
C GLY A 349 -3.42 29.32 16.23
N TYR A 350 -2.66 30.39 16.42
CA TYR A 350 -1.21 30.30 16.46
C TYR A 350 -0.56 31.39 17.32
N LEU A 351 0.69 31.16 17.70
CA LEU A 351 1.60 32.12 18.30
C LEU A 351 2.96 32.03 17.63
N GLU A 352 3.59 33.18 17.39
CA GLU A 352 4.99 33.30 17.04
C GLU A 352 5.78 33.67 18.29
N VAL A 353 6.88 32.99 18.56
CA VAL A 353 7.80 33.29 19.67
C VAL A 353 8.84 34.30 19.18
N LYS A 354 8.86 35.48 19.79
CA LYS A 354 9.79 36.58 19.50
C LYS A 354 10.92 36.61 20.49
N GLU A 355 11.84 37.55 20.31
CA GLU A 355 12.94 37.83 21.25
C GLU A 355 12.43 37.98 22.67
N GLU A 356 13.24 37.55 23.63
CA GLU A 356 12.90 37.53 25.07
C GLU A 356 11.62 36.69 25.37
N MET A 357 11.37 35.63 24.58
CA MET A 357 10.19 34.75 24.73
C MET A 357 8.85 35.48 24.72
N LYS A 358 8.79 36.65 24.06
CA LYS A 358 7.51 37.36 23.84
C LYS A 358 6.69 36.66 22.77
N TYR A 359 5.39 36.54 23.01
CA TYR A 359 4.46 35.95 22.05
C TYR A 359 3.84 37.01 21.16
N LYS A 360 3.55 36.64 19.91
CA LYS A 360 2.81 37.43 18.95
C LYS A 360 1.83 36.54 18.17
N GLY A 361 0.55 36.82 18.27
CA GLY A 361 -0.47 36.05 17.54
C GLY A 361 -1.88 36.38 18.00
N PRO A 362 -2.91 35.78 17.37
CA PRO A 362 -4.31 36.10 17.67
C PRO A 362 -4.75 35.74 19.08
N ILE A 363 -4.08 34.78 19.74
CA ILE A 363 -4.44 34.30 21.07
C ILE A 363 -3.51 34.78 22.19
N ASP A 364 -2.41 35.51 21.90
CA ASP A 364 -1.45 36.00 22.90
C ASP A 364 -2.12 36.78 24.05
N LYS A 365 -3.02 37.69 23.73
CA LYS A 365 -3.73 38.53 24.73
C LYS A 365 -4.64 37.75 25.69
N PHE A 366 -4.87 36.48 25.43
CA PHE A 366 -5.72 35.63 26.26
C PHE A 366 -4.91 34.67 27.17
N ILE A 367 -3.58 34.68 27.02
CA ILE A 367 -2.66 33.90 27.85
C ILE A 367 -2.07 34.83 28.92
N PRO A 368 -2.35 34.62 30.21
CA PRO A 368 -1.74 35.40 31.27
C PRO A 368 -0.21 35.35 31.23
N ASP A 369 0.46 36.43 31.58
CA ASP A 369 1.92 36.52 31.49
C ASP A 369 2.65 35.50 32.38
N ASP A 370 2.09 35.17 33.54
CA ASP A 370 2.58 34.15 34.46
C ASP A 370 2.46 32.71 33.93
N MET A 371 1.59 32.48 32.92
CA MET A 371 1.42 31.19 32.28
C MET A 371 2.28 31.02 31.01
N LYS A 372 2.90 32.08 30.47
CA LYS A 372 3.65 32.01 29.20
C LYS A 372 4.85 31.07 29.29
N MET A 373 5.54 31.07 30.42
CA MET A 373 6.68 30.17 30.63
C MET A 373 6.26 28.71 30.75
N GLU A 374 5.10 28.42 31.36
CA GLU A 374 4.53 27.08 31.41
C GLU A 374 4.28 26.52 30.02
N LEU A 375 3.66 27.32 29.13
CA LEU A 375 3.44 26.91 27.74
C LEU A 375 4.77 26.67 27.00
N ALA A 376 5.77 27.51 27.27
CA ALA A 376 7.10 27.35 26.66
C ALA A 376 7.76 26.03 27.07
N GLU A 377 7.68 25.67 28.35
CA GLU A 377 8.19 24.39 28.85
C GLU A 377 7.42 23.19 28.29
N MET A 378 6.08 23.25 28.32
CA MET A 378 5.22 22.16 27.81
C MET A 378 5.48 21.88 26.33
N ALA A 379 5.66 22.90 25.51
CA ALA A 379 5.78 22.79 24.07
C ALA A 379 7.23 22.89 23.54
N GLY A 380 8.22 23.00 24.45
CA GLY A 380 9.63 23.14 24.07
C GLY A 380 9.91 24.35 23.18
N LEU A 381 9.23 25.51 23.47
CA LEU A 381 9.31 26.68 22.64
C LEU A 381 10.66 27.39 22.74
N GLN A 382 11.13 27.85 21.59
CA GLN A 382 12.34 28.65 21.44
C GLN A 382 12.06 29.94 20.66
N GLU A 383 12.94 30.92 20.76
CA GLU A 383 12.83 32.14 19.94
C GLU A 383 12.87 31.78 18.45
N GLY A 384 11.94 32.31 17.69
CA GLY A 384 11.77 32.02 16.27
C GLY A 384 10.77 30.92 15.95
N ASP A 385 10.25 30.22 16.95
CA ASP A 385 9.25 29.16 16.77
C ASP A 385 7.87 29.73 16.41
N THR A 386 7.07 28.87 15.80
CA THR A 386 5.62 29.09 15.62
C THR A 386 4.87 27.87 16.15
N ILE A 387 3.95 28.09 17.08
CA ILE A 387 3.09 27.04 17.62
C ILE A 387 1.66 27.22 17.13
N PHE A 388 1.03 26.13 16.69
CA PHE A 388 -0.36 26.08 16.24
C PHE A 388 -1.23 25.36 17.27
N PHE A 389 -2.52 25.75 17.35
CA PHE A 389 -3.47 25.18 18.30
C PHE A 389 -4.73 24.70 17.57
N ILE A 390 -5.15 23.50 17.90
CA ILE A 390 -6.28 22.78 17.35
C ILE A 390 -7.25 22.47 18.50
N ALA A 391 -8.46 23.02 18.48
CA ALA A 391 -9.48 22.79 19.49
C ALA A 391 -10.74 22.19 18.87
N ALA A 392 -11.18 21.04 19.40
CA ALA A 392 -12.38 20.32 18.98
C ALA A 392 -12.74 19.25 20.04
N PRO A 393 -13.88 18.54 19.91
CA PRO A 393 -14.08 17.29 20.66
C PRO A 393 -12.92 16.31 20.45
N GLU A 394 -12.60 15.50 21.45
CA GLU A 394 -11.33 14.73 21.52
C GLU A 394 -10.97 13.97 20.24
N LYS A 395 -11.89 13.14 19.73
CA LYS A 395 -11.66 12.36 18.50
C LYS A 395 -11.35 13.28 17.30
N ALA A 396 -12.13 14.35 17.13
CA ALA A 396 -11.93 15.31 16.04
C ALA A 396 -10.62 16.11 16.22
N ALA A 397 -10.28 16.50 17.45
CA ALA A 397 -9.05 17.22 17.75
C ALA A 397 -7.80 16.40 17.37
N CYS A 398 -7.80 15.11 17.68
CA CYS A 398 -6.72 14.19 17.27
C CYS A 398 -6.60 14.12 15.75
N ILE A 399 -7.70 13.88 15.03
CA ILE A 399 -7.72 13.76 13.55
C ILE A 399 -7.25 15.06 12.90
N TYR A 400 -7.78 16.20 13.31
CA TYR A 400 -7.38 17.49 12.77
C TYR A 400 -5.91 17.80 13.04
N ALA A 401 -5.44 17.53 14.26
CA ALA A 401 -4.04 17.73 14.60
C ALA A 401 -3.10 16.86 13.75
N GLY A 402 -3.47 15.60 13.49
CA GLY A 402 -2.73 14.72 12.59
C GLY A 402 -2.67 15.25 11.15
N GLN A 403 -3.78 15.76 10.62
CA GLN A 403 -3.82 16.35 9.28
C GLN A 403 -3.00 17.65 9.21
N ILE A 404 -3.10 18.52 10.21
CA ILE A 404 -2.27 19.75 10.30
C ILE A 404 -0.78 19.39 10.44
N ARG A 405 -0.43 18.37 11.25
CA ARG A 405 0.95 17.87 11.38
C ARG A 405 1.53 17.43 10.03
N ASN A 406 0.77 16.66 9.28
CA ASN A 406 1.20 16.16 7.96
C ASN A 406 1.35 17.31 6.96
N GLU A 407 0.42 18.24 6.94
CA GLU A 407 0.45 19.42 6.08
C GLU A 407 1.65 20.31 6.41
N LEU A 408 1.94 20.55 7.67
CA LEU A 408 3.12 21.30 8.12
C LEU A 408 4.42 20.60 7.70
N GLY A 409 4.53 19.31 7.93
CA GLY A 409 5.69 18.52 7.54
C GLY A 409 5.98 18.60 6.04
N SER A 410 4.95 18.47 5.22
CA SER A 410 5.05 18.56 3.77
C SER A 410 5.38 19.98 3.28
N ARG A 411 4.64 21.00 3.72
CA ARG A 411 4.84 22.39 3.26
C ARG A 411 6.18 22.98 3.66
N LEU A 412 6.72 22.56 4.78
CA LEU A 412 8.00 23.06 5.29
C LEU A 412 9.17 22.15 4.91
N ASP A 413 8.93 21.14 4.07
CA ASP A 413 9.93 20.16 3.61
C ASP A 413 10.70 19.50 4.76
N LEU A 414 10.01 19.15 5.85
CA LEU A 414 10.59 18.58 7.06
C LEU A 414 10.76 17.06 7.00
N LEU A 415 10.13 16.39 6.04
CA LEU A 415 10.19 14.94 5.94
C LEU A 415 11.61 14.47 5.61
N GLU A 416 12.11 13.52 6.39
CA GLU A 416 13.40 12.89 6.12
C GLU A 416 13.42 12.28 4.70
N LYS A 417 14.44 12.61 3.93
CA LYS A 417 14.58 12.17 2.54
C LYS A 417 15.21 10.77 2.46
N ASN A 418 14.83 10.00 1.44
CA ASN A 418 15.35 8.65 1.19
C ASN A 418 15.29 7.74 2.43
N ALA A 419 14.24 7.88 3.24
CA ALA A 419 14.08 7.15 4.49
C ALA A 419 12.80 6.29 4.47
N TYR A 420 12.91 5.12 5.08
CA TYR A 420 11.81 4.19 5.33
C TYR A 420 11.75 3.97 6.84
N ARG A 421 10.81 4.65 7.49
CA ARG A 421 10.67 4.68 8.94
C ARG A 421 9.53 3.77 9.36
N PHE A 422 9.89 2.64 9.96
CA PHE A 422 8.96 1.65 10.48
C PHE A 422 8.63 1.90 11.94
N CYS A 423 7.41 1.54 12.33
CA CYS A 423 7.01 1.38 13.73
C CYS A 423 5.89 0.35 13.85
N TYR A 424 5.70 -0.15 15.07
CA TYR A 424 4.51 -0.86 15.47
C TYR A 424 3.52 0.10 16.14
N ILE A 425 2.25 -0.15 15.86
CA ILE A 425 1.14 0.36 16.67
C ILE A 425 0.48 -0.86 17.31
N ASN A 426 0.40 -0.90 18.62
CA ASN A 426 -0.20 -2.02 19.37
C ASN A 426 -1.28 -1.53 20.35
N ASP A 427 -1.76 -2.43 21.21
CA ASP A 427 -2.73 -2.15 22.26
C ASP A 427 -4.00 -1.45 21.74
N PHE A 428 -4.52 -1.97 20.62
CA PHE A 428 -5.79 -1.49 20.09
C PHE A 428 -6.94 -1.82 21.04
N PRO A 429 -7.96 -0.94 21.16
CA PRO A 429 -9.22 -1.29 21.83
C PRO A 429 -9.82 -2.53 21.20
N MET A 430 -10.32 -3.46 22.02
CA MET A 430 -10.99 -4.65 21.51
C MET A 430 -12.38 -4.34 20.98
N TYR A 431 -13.06 -3.38 21.61
CA TYR A 431 -14.41 -2.98 21.27
C TYR A 431 -14.51 -1.47 21.05
N GLU A 432 -15.49 -1.09 20.25
CA GLU A 432 -15.89 0.30 20.05
C GLU A 432 -17.42 0.42 19.93
N ILE A 433 -17.93 1.62 20.09
CA ILE A 433 -19.33 1.92 19.79
C ILE A 433 -19.43 2.31 18.32
N ASP A 434 -20.18 1.54 17.56
CA ASP A 434 -20.51 1.85 16.18
C ASP A 434 -21.32 3.16 16.10
N GLU A 435 -20.83 4.15 15.38
CA GLU A 435 -21.42 5.50 15.34
C GLU A 435 -22.80 5.54 14.68
N GLU A 436 -23.10 4.61 13.77
CA GLU A 436 -24.39 4.58 13.05
C GLU A 436 -25.46 3.85 13.86
N THR A 437 -25.09 2.72 14.47
CA THR A 437 -26.04 1.86 15.17
C THR A 437 -26.09 2.11 16.68
N GLY A 438 -25.07 2.76 17.25
CA GLY A 438 -24.90 2.96 18.69
C GLY A 438 -24.64 1.66 19.47
N LYS A 439 -24.33 0.56 18.79
CA LYS A 439 -24.06 -0.74 19.41
C LYS A 439 -22.57 -0.96 19.63
N LEU A 440 -22.28 -1.75 20.66
CA LEU A 440 -20.93 -2.24 20.90
C LEU A 440 -20.57 -3.29 19.84
N GLY A 441 -19.39 -3.18 19.25
CA GLY A 441 -18.85 -4.12 18.27
C GLY A 441 -17.34 -4.27 18.42
N PHE A 442 -16.75 -5.22 17.70
CA PHE A 442 -15.30 -5.34 17.63
C PHE A 442 -14.70 -4.19 16.80
N THR A 443 -13.61 -3.60 17.29
CA THR A 443 -12.93 -2.51 16.59
C THR A 443 -12.27 -3.01 15.28
N HIS A 444 -11.66 -4.19 15.32
CA HIS A 444 -10.94 -4.80 14.18
C HIS A 444 -11.21 -6.31 14.11
N ASN A 445 -10.16 -7.14 14.22
CA ASN A 445 -10.27 -8.59 14.08
C ASN A 445 -10.90 -9.22 15.33
N PRO A 446 -12.08 -9.86 15.22
CA PRO A 446 -12.79 -10.45 16.34
C PRO A 446 -12.08 -11.68 16.96
N PHE A 447 -11.09 -12.24 16.25
CA PHE A 447 -10.32 -13.40 16.70
C PHE A 447 -9.04 -13.02 17.45
N SER A 448 -8.86 -11.76 17.80
CA SER A 448 -7.72 -11.32 18.61
C SER A 448 -7.92 -11.72 20.08
N MET A 449 -6.82 -12.08 20.74
CA MET A 449 -6.82 -12.39 22.16
C MET A 449 -6.96 -11.10 22.98
N PRO A 450 -7.96 -10.99 23.91
CA PRO A 450 -8.04 -9.87 24.82
C PRO A 450 -6.88 -9.87 25.83
N GLN A 451 -6.35 -8.71 26.13
CA GLN A 451 -5.35 -8.56 27.18
C GLN A 451 -6.02 -8.77 28.55
N GLY A 452 -5.44 -9.67 29.36
CA GLY A 452 -6.03 -10.12 30.63
C GLY A 452 -7.05 -11.25 30.49
N GLY A 453 -7.30 -11.74 29.27
CA GLY A 453 -8.09 -12.96 29.03
C GLY A 453 -9.52 -12.89 29.59
N LEU A 454 -9.98 -14.00 30.14
CA LEU A 454 -11.36 -14.14 30.66
C LEU A 454 -11.63 -13.21 31.86
N GLU A 455 -10.63 -12.94 32.70
CA GLU A 455 -10.76 -12.03 33.84
C GLU A 455 -11.09 -10.61 33.37
N ALA A 456 -10.37 -10.10 32.38
CA ALA A 456 -10.65 -8.78 31.81
C ALA A 456 -12.05 -8.68 31.19
N LEU A 457 -12.50 -9.73 30.48
CA LEU A 457 -13.83 -9.79 29.88
C LEU A 457 -14.98 -9.83 30.93
N ASN A 458 -14.71 -10.28 32.15
CA ASN A 458 -15.70 -10.35 33.21
C ASN A 458 -15.72 -9.10 34.11
N GLU A 459 -14.58 -8.41 34.26
CA GLU A 459 -14.42 -7.39 35.31
C GLU A 459 -14.29 -5.96 34.78
N LYS A 460 -13.77 -5.78 33.53
CA LYS A 460 -13.58 -4.45 32.98
C LYS A 460 -14.77 -3.95 32.17
N ASP A 461 -14.87 -2.63 32.03
CA ASP A 461 -15.75 -2.04 31.02
C ASP A 461 -15.25 -2.52 29.63
N PRO A 462 -16.13 -2.98 28.73
CA PRO A 462 -15.74 -3.42 27.40
C PRO A 462 -14.88 -2.43 26.61
N LEU A 463 -15.11 -1.12 26.78
CA LEU A 463 -14.35 -0.06 26.10
C LEU A 463 -12.93 0.12 26.65
N ASP A 464 -12.64 -0.43 27.84
CA ASP A 464 -11.30 -0.41 28.46
C ASP A 464 -10.49 -1.69 28.18
N ILE A 465 -11.07 -2.66 27.46
CA ILE A 465 -10.40 -3.91 27.12
C ILE A 465 -9.56 -3.70 25.86
N LEU A 466 -8.26 -3.98 25.98
CA LEU A 466 -7.32 -3.96 24.86
C LEU A 466 -7.16 -5.37 24.26
N ALA A 467 -6.85 -5.45 22.98
CA ALA A 467 -6.51 -6.68 22.29
C ALA A 467 -5.00 -6.77 22.04
N TYR A 468 -4.46 -8.01 21.98
CA TYR A 468 -3.13 -8.27 21.42
C TYR A 468 -3.17 -8.15 19.90
N GLN A 469 -3.40 -6.95 19.43
CA GLN A 469 -3.51 -6.58 18.03
C GLN A 469 -2.44 -5.54 17.72
N TYR A 470 -1.85 -5.63 16.54
CA TYR A 470 -0.73 -4.77 16.14
C TYR A 470 -0.69 -4.54 14.65
N ASP A 471 -0.31 -3.32 14.28
CA ASP A 471 -0.04 -2.94 12.90
C ASP A 471 1.42 -2.56 12.72
N ILE A 472 1.99 -2.84 11.54
CA ILE A 472 3.26 -2.26 11.11
C ILE A 472 2.95 -1.11 10.17
N VAL A 473 3.51 0.04 10.49
CA VAL A 473 3.39 1.25 9.68
C VAL A 473 4.75 1.64 9.13
N CYS A 474 4.80 2.02 7.86
CA CYS A 474 5.97 2.61 7.22
C CYS A 474 5.58 3.88 6.48
N ASN A 475 6.21 5.01 6.83
CA ASN A 475 6.01 6.29 6.14
C ASN A 475 4.54 6.72 6.02
N GLY A 476 3.73 6.47 7.04
CA GLY A 476 2.31 6.82 7.04
C GLY A 476 1.39 5.80 6.35
N VAL A 477 1.94 4.67 5.90
CA VAL A 477 1.19 3.59 5.27
C VAL A 477 1.17 2.37 6.20
N GLU A 478 -0.02 1.86 6.51
CA GLU A 478 -0.19 0.57 7.15
C GLU A 478 0.26 -0.53 6.19
N LEU A 479 1.42 -1.14 6.49
CA LEU A 479 1.95 -2.23 5.68
C LEU A 479 1.38 -3.58 6.09
N SER A 480 1.10 -3.78 7.36
CA SER A 480 0.64 -5.06 7.89
C SER A 480 -0.25 -4.86 9.09
N SER A 481 -1.23 -5.74 9.24
CA SER A 481 -1.99 -5.93 10.46
C SER A 481 -1.81 -7.36 10.94
N GLY A 482 -1.84 -7.57 12.26
CA GLY A 482 -1.67 -8.86 12.88
C GLY A 482 -2.28 -8.93 14.28
N ALA A 483 -2.30 -10.13 14.86
CA ALA A 483 -2.75 -10.34 16.22
C ALA A 483 -2.21 -11.67 16.79
N VAL A 484 -2.13 -11.74 18.12
CA VAL A 484 -2.19 -13.01 18.84
C VAL A 484 -3.63 -13.48 18.80
N ARG A 485 -3.88 -14.73 18.40
CA ARG A 485 -5.23 -15.23 18.17
C ARG A 485 -5.84 -15.79 19.44
N ASN A 486 -7.12 -15.52 19.58
CA ASN A 486 -7.91 -16.21 20.60
C ASN A 486 -8.15 -17.66 20.15
N HIS A 487 -7.63 -18.61 20.91
CA HIS A 487 -7.75 -20.05 20.68
C HIS A 487 -8.51 -20.76 21.82
N ASP A 488 -8.90 -20.01 22.85
CA ASP A 488 -9.64 -20.47 24.00
C ASP A 488 -11.15 -20.29 23.79
N MET A 489 -11.91 -21.38 23.98
CA MET A 489 -13.34 -21.41 23.73
C MET A 489 -14.15 -20.55 24.71
N GLU A 490 -13.78 -20.53 25.99
CA GLU A 490 -14.48 -19.73 27.00
C GLU A 490 -14.30 -18.24 26.73
N ILE A 491 -13.06 -17.84 26.41
CA ILE A 491 -12.74 -16.46 26.03
C ILE A 491 -13.47 -16.08 24.75
N MET A 492 -13.52 -16.97 23.74
CA MET A 492 -14.20 -16.72 22.48
C MET A 492 -15.70 -16.52 22.67
N GLU A 493 -16.37 -17.43 23.37
CA GLU A 493 -17.80 -17.32 23.63
C GLU A 493 -18.12 -16.03 24.40
N LYS A 494 -17.34 -15.69 25.44
CA LYS A 494 -17.54 -14.49 26.23
C LYS A 494 -17.28 -13.21 25.43
N ALA A 495 -16.22 -13.17 24.63
CA ALA A 495 -15.87 -11.99 23.82
C ALA A 495 -16.96 -11.68 22.78
N PHE A 496 -17.49 -12.71 22.14
CA PHE A 496 -18.57 -12.54 21.16
C PHE A 496 -19.92 -12.20 21.80
N ASP A 497 -20.22 -12.76 22.98
CA ASP A 497 -21.43 -12.40 23.77
C ASP A 497 -21.45 -10.90 24.12
N ILE A 498 -20.33 -10.35 24.56
CA ILE A 498 -20.15 -8.91 24.81
C ILE A 498 -20.45 -8.07 23.55
N ALA A 499 -20.01 -8.51 22.37
CA ALA A 499 -20.29 -7.86 21.10
C ALA A 499 -21.70 -8.13 20.55
N GLY A 500 -22.56 -8.83 21.32
CA GLY A 500 -23.96 -9.10 20.98
C GLY A 500 -24.19 -10.30 20.07
N TYR A 501 -23.21 -11.19 19.94
CA TYR A 501 -23.34 -12.45 19.20
C TYR A 501 -23.61 -13.60 20.19
N ASP A 502 -24.76 -14.21 20.09
CA ASP A 502 -25.04 -15.43 20.86
C ASP A 502 -24.26 -16.64 20.29
N LYS A 503 -24.24 -17.72 21.07
CA LYS A 503 -23.52 -18.96 20.74
C LYS A 503 -23.98 -19.62 19.43
N GLU A 504 -25.26 -19.48 19.06
CA GLU A 504 -25.79 -20.02 17.81
C GLU A 504 -25.27 -19.22 16.61
N THR A 505 -25.35 -17.90 16.70
CA THR A 505 -24.78 -16.98 15.69
C THR A 505 -23.27 -17.20 15.51
N LEU A 506 -22.54 -17.41 16.61
CA LEU A 506 -21.11 -17.72 16.56
C LEU A 506 -20.84 -19.02 15.80
N LYS A 507 -21.61 -20.08 16.05
CA LYS A 507 -21.51 -21.35 15.34
C LYS A 507 -21.89 -21.23 13.86
N ASP A 508 -22.90 -20.45 13.54
CA ASP A 508 -23.34 -20.28 12.16
C ASP A 508 -22.33 -19.48 11.33
N LYS A 509 -21.74 -18.44 11.89
CA LYS A 509 -20.79 -17.56 11.18
C LYS A 509 -19.36 -18.12 11.16
N PHE A 510 -18.93 -18.74 12.25
CA PHE A 510 -17.54 -19.18 12.46
C PHE A 510 -17.41 -20.66 12.82
N GLY A 511 -18.37 -21.47 12.38
CA GLY A 511 -18.50 -22.88 12.77
C GLY A 511 -17.24 -23.71 12.56
N ALA A 512 -16.44 -23.42 11.54
CA ALA A 512 -15.18 -24.13 11.29
C ALA A 512 -14.17 -23.93 12.43
N LEU A 513 -13.92 -22.67 12.82
CA LEU A 513 -13.01 -22.35 13.93
C LEU A 513 -13.60 -22.79 15.28
N TYR A 514 -14.89 -22.52 15.51
CA TYR A 514 -15.59 -22.95 16.70
C TYR A 514 -15.49 -24.45 16.94
N ASN A 515 -15.66 -25.25 15.89
CA ASN A 515 -15.51 -26.70 15.98
C ASN A 515 -14.06 -27.14 16.17
N ALA A 516 -13.13 -26.53 15.42
CA ALA A 516 -11.72 -26.90 15.49
C ALA A 516 -11.09 -26.63 16.85
N PHE A 517 -11.43 -25.51 17.49
CA PHE A 517 -10.87 -25.14 18.79
C PHE A 517 -11.31 -26.05 19.94
N GLN A 518 -12.35 -26.87 19.75
CA GLN A 518 -12.73 -27.90 20.70
C GLN A 518 -11.74 -29.10 20.72
N PHE A 519 -10.80 -29.17 19.79
CA PHE A 519 -9.87 -30.30 19.63
C PHE A 519 -8.41 -29.91 19.90
N GLY A 520 -8.18 -29.03 20.86
CA GLY A 520 -6.83 -28.70 21.31
C GLY A 520 -6.08 -27.76 20.38
N ALA A 521 -6.65 -26.60 20.09
CA ALA A 521 -5.97 -25.55 19.33
C ALA A 521 -4.74 -25.03 20.08
N PRO A 522 -3.56 -24.92 19.42
CA PRO A 522 -2.38 -24.32 20.03
C PRO A 522 -2.55 -22.79 20.15
N PRO A 523 -1.84 -22.12 21.08
CA PRO A 523 -1.66 -20.68 20.98
C PRO A 523 -0.98 -20.34 19.66
N HIS A 524 -1.45 -19.32 18.95
CA HIS A 524 -0.91 -18.95 17.66
C HIS A 524 -1.06 -17.47 17.38
N ALA A 525 -0.20 -16.95 16.51
CA ALA A 525 -0.14 -15.54 16.16
C ALA A 525 0.43 -15.37 14.75
N GLY A 526 0.07 -14.26 14.10
CA GLY A 526 0.57 -13.96 12.76
C GLY A 526 0.25 -12.55 12.29
N MET A 527 0.65 -12.24 11.07
CA MET A 527 0.38 -10.99 10.41
C MET A 527 0.33 -11.15 8.89
N ALA A 528 -0.09 -10.08 8.20
CA ALA A 528 -0.30 -10.11 6.77
C ALA A 528 0.21 -8.84 6.07
N PRO A 529 1.54 -8.68 5.85
CA PRO A 529 2.10 -7.56 5.10
C PRO A 529 1.52 -7.46 3.69
N GLY A 530 1.00 -6.28 3.34
CA GLY A 530 0.47 -5.99 2.00
C GLY A 530 1.56 -5.90 0.95
N VAL A 531 1.64 -6.87 0.04
CA VAL A 531 2.65 -6.90 -1.03
C VAL A 531 2.53 -5.69 -1.94
N ASP A 532 1.32 -5.29 -2.30
CA ASP A 532 1.07 -4.15 -3.19
C ASP A 532 1.55 -2.83 -2.55
N ARG A 533 1.21 -2.58 -1.29
CA ARG A 533 1.66 -1.38 -0.56
C ARG A 533 3.18 -1.35 -0.38
N MET A 534 3.79 -2.49 -0.09
CA MET A 534 5.25 -2.62 0.02
C MET A 534 5.94 -2.22 -1.29
N ILE A 535 5.46 -2.74 -2.42
CA ILE A 535 6.02 -2.45 -3.74
C ILE A 535 5.78 -0.99 -4.14
N MET A 536 4.62 -0.44 -3.84
CA MET A 536 4.31 0.98 -4.05
C MET A 536 5.33 1.88 -3.33
N LEU A 537 5.63 1.61 -2.06
CA LEU A 537 6.65 2.35 -1.30
C LEU A 537 8.05 2.18 -1.89
N LEU A 538 8.46 0.94 -2.19
CA LEU A 538 9.79 0.63 -2.77
C LEU A 538 10.00 1.29 -4.14
N ARG A 539 8.95 1.51 -4.90
CA ARG A 539 8.98 2.18 -6.21
C ARG A 539 8.71 3.69 -6.15
N ASN A 540 8.40 4.19 -4.95
CA ASN A 540 8.00 5.59 -4.73
C ASN A 540 6.88 6.01 -5.70
N GLU A 541 5.90 5.13 -5.91
CA GLU A 541 4.70 5.43 -6.72
C GLU A 541 3.59 5.98 -5.82
N GLU A 542 2.91 7.01 -6.29
CA GLU A 542 1.82 7.67 -5.54
C GLU A 542 0.50 6.89 -5.65
N ASN A 543 0.39 6.01 -6.66
CA ASN A 543 -0.82 5.25 -6.95
C ASN A 543 -0.49 3.75 -7.06
N ILE A 544 -1.14 2.94 -6.24
CA ILE A 544 -0.95 1.50 -6.18
C ILE A 544 -1.23 0.80 -7.52
N ARG A 545 -2.08 1.36 -8.38
CA ARG A 545 -2.38 0.80 -9.71
C ARG A 545 -1.20 0.84 -10.66
N GLU A 546 -0.19 1.66 -10.40
CA GLU A 546 1.04 1.69 -11.21
C GLU A 546 1.90 0.43 -11.05
N ILE A 547 1.75 -0.30 -9.93
CA ILE A 547 2.54 -1.52 -9.64
C ILE A 547 1.76 -2.82 -9.91
N ILE A 548 0.53 -2.73 -10.39
CA ILE A 548 -0.33 -3.87 -10.74
C ILE A 548 -0.40 -4.00 -12.25
N ALA A 549 -0.24 -5.23 -12.79
CA ALA A 549 -0.24 -5.44 -14.24
C ALA A 549 -1.57 -5.05 -14.89
N PHE A 550 -2.68 -5.53 -14.35
CA PHE A 550 -4.04 -5.30 -14.86
C PHE A 550 -4.96 -4.86 -13.71
N PRO A 551 -4.82 -3.61 -13.23
CA PRO A 551 -5.65 -3.12 -12.13
C PRO A 551 -7.04 -2.75 -12.64
N MET A 552 -8.02 -2.82 -11.76
CA MET A 552 -9.32 -2.16 -11.99
C MET A 552 -9.16 -0.63 -11.95
N SER A 553 -10.06 0.07 -12.60
CA SER A 553 -10.20 1.53 -12.50
C SER A 553 -10.63 1.97 -11.11
N GLY A 554 -10.58 3.27 -10.81
CA GLY A 554 -11.09 3.84 -9.56
C GLY A 554 -12.60 3.58 -9.32
N THR A 555 -13.34 3.18 -10.35
CA THR A 555 -14.76 2.81 -10.28
C THR A 555 -14.98 1.28 -10.30
N ALA A 556 -13.97 0.49 -9.92
CA ALA A 556 -14.00 -0.97 -9.87
C ALA A 556 -14.39 -1.65 -11.19
N GLN A 557 -13.83 -1.15 -12.30
CA GLN A 557 -14.07 -1.71 -13.64
C GLN A 557 -12.75 -2.14 -14.29
N ASP A 558 -12.73 -3.32 -14.90
CA ASP A 558 -11.71 -3.69 -15.87
C ASP A 558 -12.09 -3.11 -17.24
N LEU A 559 -11.50 -1.97 -17.57
CA LEU A 559 -11.78 -1.24 -18.82
C LEU A 559 -11.22 -1.94 -20.07
N MET A 560 -10.30 -2.89 -19.89
CA MET A 560 -9.68 -3.63 -20.99
C MET A 560 -10.51 -4.84 -21.39
N CYS A 561 -10.93 -5.67 -20.42
CA CYS A 561 -11.70 -6.88 -20.65
C CYS A 561 -13.22 -6.68 -20.49
N GLY A 562 -13.64 -5.51 -19.96
CA GLY A 562 -15.04 -5.15 -19.84
C GLY A 562 -15.76 -5.84 -18.67
N ALA A 563 -15.09 -5.95 -17.51
CA ALA A 563 -15.73 -6.42 -16.29
C ALA A 563 -16.06 -5.23 -15.35
N PRO A 564 -17.19 -5.26 -14.59
CA PRO A 564 -18.25 -6.27 -14.66
C PRO A 564 -19.06 -6.18 -15.96
N ASN A 565 -19.63 -7.30 -16.39
CA ASN A 565 -20.41 -7.38 -17.63
C ASN A 565 -21.73 -8.12 -17.37
N GLU A 566 -22.69 -7.90 -18.27
CA GLU A 566 -23.95 -8.61 -18.25
C GLU A 566 -23.75 -10.10 -18.51
N ILE A 567 -24.55 -10.93 -17.88
CA ILE A 567 -24.62 -12.37 -18.14
C ILE A 567 -25.96 -12.73 -18.78
N THR A 568 -26.00 -13.85 -19.50
CA THR A 568 -27.18 -14.26 -20.23
C THR A 568 -28.29 -14.73 -19.28
N GLU A 569 -29.55 -14.61 -19.73
CA GLU A 569 -30.70 -15.14 -19.00
C GLU A 569 -30.58 -16.64 -18.71
N GLN A 570 -29.94 -17.40 -19.60
CA GLN A 570 -29.65 -18.82 -19.37
C GLN A 570 -28.69 -18.99 -18.17
N GLN A 571 -27.63 -18.22 -18.10
CA GLN A 571 -26.66 -18.27 -16.96
C GLN A 571 -27.33 -17.86 -15.63
N LEU A 572 -28.22 -16.84 -15.68
CA LEU A 572 -29.00 -16.44 -14.48
C LEU A 572 -29.89 -17.60 -13.98
N ARG A 573 -30.58 -18.29 -14.90
CA ARG A 573 -31.41 -19.47 -14.58
C ARG A 573 -30.58 -20.63 -14.01
N GLU A 574 -29.42 -20.90 -14.60
CA GLU A 574 -28.51 -21.96 -14.13
C GLU A 574 -28.03 -21.75 -12.69
N VAL A 575 -27.85 -20.50 -12.26
CA VAL A 575 -27.46 -20.16 -10.90
C VAL A 575 -28.63 -19.76 -10.01
N HIS A 576 -29.88 -19.92 -10.50
CA HIS A 576 -31.13 -19.70 -9.75
C HIS A 576 -31.31 -18.26 -9.23
N ILE A 577 -30.84 -17.25 -9.92
CA ILE A 577 -30.98 -15.83 -9.55
C ILE A 577 -31.74 -15.05 -10.61
N LYS A 578 -32.24 -13.87 -10.23
CA LYS A 578 -32.88 -12.90 -11.11
C LYS A 578 -32.41 -11.50 -10.75
N VAL A 579 -32.09 -10.70 -11.76
CA VAL A 579 -31.83 -9.27 -11.58
C VAL A 579 -33.13 -8.60 -11.17
N ARG A 580 -33.09 -7.74 -10.16
CA ARG A 580 -34.20 -6.88 -9.76
C ARG A 580 -34.03 -5.53 -10.41
N ASP A 581 -35.14 -4.93 -10.84
CA ASP A 581 -35.19 -3.57 -11.40
C ASP A 581 -34.90 -2.54 -10.31
#